data_b7f9ae100242f0fd20b306e59f74d527
#
_entry.id   b7f9ae100242f0fd20b306e59f74d527
#
_cell.length_a   1.000
_cell.length_b   1.000
_cell.length_c   1.000
_cell.angle_alpha   90.00
_cell.angle_beta   90.00
_cell.angle_gamma   90.00
#
_symmetry.space_group_name_H-M   'P 1'
#
loop_
_entity.id
_entity.type
_entity.pdbx_description
1 polymer ?
#
loop_
_entity_poly.entity_id
_entity_poly.type
_entity_poly.pdbx_seq_one_letter_code
_entity_poly.pdbx_strand_id
1 'polypeptide(L)'
;HDVQIGDNCVAGIGTTIAGECTLDDCVILSGNVTLHQYCHVGQWTLVQSGCRISKDVPPYSIMAGNPVEYHGVNAVVLQQHKNTSERVLRHIANAYRLIYQGNFSLQDAVQKIIDQVPMSEEIENIVAFVKESKRGIVK
;
A
#
# COMPACT_ATOMS: atom_id res chain seq x y z
N HIS A 1 -5.12 20.71 3.74
CA HIS A 1 -6.55 20.78 3.99
C HIS A 1 -7.27 19.59 3.37
N ASP A 2 -8.43 19.24 3.91
CA ASP A 2 -9.28 18.15 3.43
C ASP A 2 -8.58 16.79 3.39
N VAL A 3 -7.65 16.60 4.32
CA VAL A 3 -6.99 15.31 4.51
C VAL A 3 -7.89 14.39 5.33
N GLN A 4 -8.02 13.14 4.88
CA GLN A 4 -8.75 12.11 5.62
C GLN A 4 -7.75 11.11 6.17
N ILE A 5 -7.77 10.91 7.48
CA ILE A 5 -6.87 9.96 8.14
C ILE A 5 -7.72 8.95 8.89
N GLY A 6 -7.52 7.68 8.60
CA GLY A 6 -8.19 6.58 9.28
C GLY A 6 -7.70 6.37 10.70
N ASP A 7 -8.14 5.29 11.30
CA ASP A 7 -7.83 4.95 12.68
C ASP A 7 -6.44 4.34 12.82
N ASN A 8 -5.80 4.57 13.96
CA ASN A 8 -4.52 3.95 14.34
C ASN A 8 -3.38 4.23 13.37
N CYS A 9 -3.40 5.39 12.71
CA CYS A 9 -2.31 5.83 11.86
C CYS A 9 -1.19 6.47 12.69
N VAL A 10 0.04 6.31 12.22
CA VAL A 10 1.21 6.96 12.81
C VAL A 10 1.90 7.79 11.74
N ALA A 11 2.17 9.04 12.06
CA ALA A 11 2.97 9.92 11.19
C ALA A 11 4.15 10.43 12.00
N GLY A 12 5.35 10.02 11.60
CA GLY A 12 6.58 10.41 12.26
C GLY A 12 6.92 11.88 12.08
N ILE A 13 7.88 12.35 12.87
CA ILE A 13 8.30 13.75 12.89
C ILE A 13 8.75 14.19 11.49
N GLY A 14 8.36 15.39 11.09
CA GLY A 14 8.75 15.97 9.81
C GLY A 14 7.95 15.49 8.62
N THR A 15 6.93 14.66 8.84
CA THR A 15 6.06 14.19 7.76
C THR A 15 5.12 15.30 7.31
N THR A 16 5.01 15.46 6.00
CA THR A 16 4.16 16.46 5.37
C THR A 16 3.11 15.76 4.54
N ILE A 17 1.85 16.09 4.78
CA ILE A 17 0.71 15.53 4.06
C ILE A 17 0.01 16.67 3.34
N ALA A 18 0.11 16.69 2.01
CA ALA A 18 -0.52 17.72 1.19
C ALA A 18 -2.04 17.53 1.15
N GLY A 19 -2.74 18.51 0.61
CA GLY A 19 -4.20 18.53 0.64
C GLY A 19 -4.86 17.36 -0.06
N GLU A 20 -6.01 16.95 0.45
CA GLU A 20 -6.89 15.93 -0.10
C GLU A 20 -6.27 14.53 -0.20
N CYS A 21 -5.23 14.28 0.59
CA CYS A 21 -4.71 12.92 0.76
C CYS A 21 -5.67 12.09 1.62
N THR A 22 -5.67 10.79 1.38
CA THR A 22 -6.42 9.83 2.19
C THR A 22 -5.46 8.77 2.74
N LEU A 23 -5.43 8.61 4.05
CA LEU A 23 -4.74 7.51 4.71
C LEU A 23 -5.79 6.55 5.25
N ASP A 24 -5.74 5.31 4.80
CA ASP A 24 -6.59 4.26 5.35
C ASP A 24 -6.09 3.85 6.73
N ASP A 25 -6.79 2.93 7.38
CA ASP A 25 -6.46 2.53 8.75
C ASP A 25 -5.08 1.91 8.87
N CYS A 26 -4.42 2.12 10.00
CA CYS A 26 -3.18 1.46 10.36
C CYS A 26 -2.01 1.75 9.41
N VAL A 27 -1.98 2.92 8.81
CA VAL A 27 -0.86 3.39 8.01
C VAL A 27 0.25 3.91 8.92
N ILE A 28 1.49 3.55 8.64
CA ILE A 28 2.67 4.05 9.36
C ILE A 28 3.56 4.81 8.39
N LEU A 29 3.73 6.10 8.67
CA LEU A 29 4.69 6.96 7.97
C LEU A 29 5.83 7.23 8.93
N SER A 30 7.02 6.73 8.64
CA SER A 30 8.10 6.64 9.65
C SER A 30 8.74 7.97 10.03
N GLY A 31 8.70 8.97 9.19
CA GLY A 31 9.27 10.28 9.48
C GLY A 31 9.84 10.90 8.23
N ASN A 32 9.77 12.24 8.14
CA ASN A 32 10.22 12.97 6.96
C ASN A 32 9.64 12.41 5.65
N VAL A 33 8.43 11.86 5.70
CA VAL A 33 7.71 11.38 4.53
C VAL A 33 6.91 12.55 3.96
N THR A 34 6.93 12.69 2.64
CA THR A 34 6.15 13.71 1.96
C THR A 34 5.11 13.05 1.07
N LEU A 35 3.84 13.34 1.32
CA LEU A 35 2.75 12.89 0.46
C LEU A 35 2.29 14.04 -0.41
N HIS A 36 2.31 13.86 -1.71
CA HIS A 36 1.79 14.83 -2.66
C HIS A 36 0.26 14.85 -2.62
N GLN A 37 -0.31 15.94 -3.10
CA GLN A 37 -1.75 16.16 -3.14
C GLN A 37 -2.49 14.98 -3.77
N TYR A 38 -3.63 14.62 -3.21
CA TYR A 38 -4.55 13.57 -3.67
C TYR A 38 -4.04 12.15 -3.55
N CYS A 39 -2.88 11.90 -2.95
CA CYS A 39 -2.39 10.54 -2.75
C CYS A 39 -3.29 9.74 -1.80
N HIS A 40 -3.52 8.49 -2.14
CA HIS A 40 -4.22 7.54 -1.29
C HIS A 40 -3.22 6.49 -0.81
N VAL A 41 -3.12 6.33 0.51
CA VAL A 41 -2.24 5.35 1.14
C VAL A 41 -3.10 4.25 1.73
N GLY A 42 -2.92 3.04 1.25
CA GLY A 42 -3.73 1.89 1.65
C GLY A 42 -3.45 1.42 3.06
N GLN A 43 -4.38 0.68 3.62
CA GLN A 43 -4.31 0.21 5.00
C GLN A 43 -3.10 -0.69 5.25
N TRP A 44 -2.60 -0.66 6.48
CA TRP A 44 -1.51 -1.51 6.94
C TRP A 44 -0.22 -1.36 6.13
N THR A 45 0.02 -0.20 5.55
CA THR A 45 1.28 0.09 4.86
C THR A 45 2.29 0.68 5.83
N LEU A 46 3.56 0.45 5.50
CA LEU A 46 4.68 1.09 6.15
C LEU A 46 5.49 1.84 5.10
N VAL A 47 5.55 3.15 5.24
CA VAL A 47 6.39 4.01 4.39
C VAL A 47 7.61 4.39 5.20
N GLN A 48 8.79 3.99 4.75
CA GLN A 48 10.02 4.24 5.48
C GLN A 48 10.45 5.71 5.38
N SER A 49 11.33 6.11 6.29
CA SER A 49 11.73 7.50 6.45
C SER A 49 12.28 8.10 5.17
N GLY A 50 11.95 9.37 4.94
CA GLY A 50 12.50 10.15 3.84
C GLY A 50 11.86 9.93 2.48
N CYS A 51 10.86 9.06 2.37
CA CYS A 51 10.20 8.79 1.09
C CYS A 51 9.35 9.96 0.63
N ARG A 52 9.34 10.19 -0.68
CA ARG A 52 8.46 11.16 -1.32
C ARG A 52 7.47 10.39 -2.18
N ILE A 53 6.20 10.51 -1.82
CA ILE A 53 5.12 9.74 -2.44
C ILE A 53 4.32 10.66 -3.37
N SER A 54 4.25 10.32 -4.65
CA SER A 54 3.47 11.06 -5.65
C SER A 54 2.40 10.22 -6.33
N LYS A 55 2.38 8.92 -6.06
CA LYS A 55 1.36 7.99 -6.55
C LYS A 55 0.73 7.27 -5.37
N ASP A 56 -0.33 6.52 -5.62
CA ASP A 56 -1.02 5.81 -4.56
C ASP A 56 -0.17 4.65 -4.02
N VAL A 57 -0.30 4.38 -2.74
CA VAL A 57 0.44 3.32 -2.06
C VAL A 57 -0.53 2.18 -1.76
N PRO A 58 -0.38 1.01 -2.40
CA PRO A 58 -1.33 -0.08 -2.21
C PRO A 58 -1.23 -0.69 -0.81
N PRO A 59 -2.32 -1.31 -0.32
CA PRO A 59 -2.38 -1.78 1.06
C PRO A 59 -1.39 -2.90 1.36
N TYR A 60 -1.04 -3.07 2.63
CA TYR A 60 -0.21 -4.15 3.15
C TYR A 60 1.23 -4.13 2.66
N SER A 61 1.69 -3.03 2.10
CA SER A 61 3.01 -2.94 1.49
C SER A 61 4.01 -2.17 2.34
N ILE A 62 5.29 -2.42 2.07
CA ILE A 62 6.38 -1.59 2.58
C ILE A 62 6.95 -0.81 1.42
N MET A 63 7.04 0.52 1.59
CA MET A 63 7.64 1.42 0.62
C MET A 63 8.93 2.01 1.19
N ALA A 64 9.98 2.04 0.38
CA ALA A 64 11.27 2.54 0.82
C ALA A 64 12.06 3.09 -0.36
N GLY A 65 13.10 3.86 -0.04
CA GLY A 65 14.07 4.32 -1.02
C GLY A 65 13.75 5.68 -1.63
N ASN A 66 14.68 6.14 -2.44
CA ASN A 66 14.58 7.40 -3.17
C ASN A 66 15.28 7.21 -4.53
N PRO A 67 14.53 7.06 -5.63
CA PRO A 67 13.07 7.10 -5.70
C PRO A 67 12.41 5.96 -4.91
N VAL A 68 11.21 6.22 -4.43
CA VAL A 68 10.46 5.25 -3.63
C VAL A 68 10.04 4.05 -4.48
N GLU A 69 10.15 2.85 -3.90
CA GLU A 69 9.79 1.60 -4.55
C GLU A 69 9.10 0.65 -3.57
N TYR A 70 8.35 -0.30 -4.10
CA TYR A 70 7.79 -1.40 -3.34
C TYR A 70 8.90 -2.33 -2.85
N HIS A 71 8.94 -2.61 -1.55
CA HIS A 71 9.97 -3.44 -0.92
C HIS A 71 9.43 -4.72 -0.28
N GLY A 72 8.18 -5.04 -0.46
CA GLY A 72 7.62 -6.28 0.07
C GLY A 72 6.33 -6.09 0.84
N VAL A 73 5.82 -7.19 1.36
CA VAL A 73 4.62 -7.21 2.20
C VAL A 73 5.00 -6.84 3.63
N ASN A 74 4.16 -6.05 4.28
CA ASN A 74 4.35 -5.65 5.68
C ASN A 74 3.99 -6.81 6.62
N ALA A 75 4.68 -7.93 6.47
CA ALA A 75 4.31 -9.21 7.04
C ALA A 75 4.42 -9.23 8.57
N VAL A 76 5.48 -8.66 9.13
CA VAL A 76 5.70 -8.69 10.59
C VAL A 76 4.57 -7.97 11.30
N VAL A 77 4.21 -6.78 10.83
CA VAL A 77 3.13 -5.99 11.43
C VAL A 77 1.79 -6.69 11.27
N LEU A 78 1.53 -7.26 10.10
CA LEU A 78 0.28 -7.98 9.85
C LEU A 78 0.14 -9.21 10.75
N GLN A 79 1.22 -9.96 10.99
CA GLN A 79 1.18 -11.09 11.91
C GLN A 79 0.98 -10.66 13.36
N GLN A 80 1.72 -9.65 13.81
CA GLN A 80 1.72 -9.24 15.21
C GLN A 80 0.47 -8.49 15.63
N HIS A 81 -0.09 -7.67 14.74
CA HIS A 81 -1.17 -6.75 15.11
C HIS A 81 -2.51 -7.09 14.46
N LYS A 82 -2.52 -7.85 13.39
CA LYS A 82 -3.75 -8.23 12.70
C LYS A 82 -3.99 -9.75 12.71
N ASN A 83 -3.06 -10.52 13.25
CA ASN A 83 -3.13 -12.00 13.28
C ASN A 83 -3.33 -12.61 11.89
N THR A 84 -2.77 -12.01 10.87
CA THR A 84 -2.86 -12.53 9.50
C THR A 84 -2.13 -13.86 9.40
N SER A 85 -2.77 -14.87 8.84
CA SER A 85 -2.18 -16.19 8.70
C SER A 85 -1.02 -16.19 7.70
N GLU A 86 -0.10 -17.12 7.86
CA GLU A 86 0.99 -17.29 6.90
C GLU A 86 0.47 -17.56 5.50
N ARG A 87 -0.63 -18.29 5.38
CA ARG A 87 -1.26 -18.58 4.08
C ARG A 87 -1.72 -17.30 3.40
N VAL A 88 -2.41 -16.42 4.12
CA VAL A 88 -2.88 -15.16 3.55
C VAL A 88 -1.71 -14.25 3.21
N LEU A 89 -0.66 -14.22 4.05
CA LEU A 89 0.55 -13.45 3.74
C LEU A 89 1.18 -13.91 2.43
N ARG A 90 1.22 -15.22 2.18
CA ARG A 90 1.71 -15.74 0.89
C ARG A 90 0.83 -15.31 -0.27
N HIS A 91 -0.49 -15.29 -0.08
CA HIS A 91 -1.41 -14.83 -1.11
C HIS A 91 -1.20 -13.35 -1.42
N ILE A 92 -0.99 -12.52 -0.41
CA ILE A 92 -0.67 -11.10 -0.59
C ILE A 92 0.63 -10.95 -1.38
N ALA A 93 1.66 -11.71 -1.00
CA ALA A 93 2.95 -11.67 -1.70
C ALA A 93 2.81 -12.11 -3.16
N ASN A 94 1.99 -13.14 -3.44
CA ASN A 94 1.73 -13.60 -4.79
C ASN A 94 0.99 -12.54 -5.62
N ALA A 95 0.02 -11.87 -5.03
CA ALA A 95 -0.69 -10.78 -5.70
C ALA A 95 0.29 -9.67 -6.11
N TYR A 96 1.16 -9.26 -5.20
CA TYR A 96 2.13 -8.21 -5.50
C TYR A 96 3.22 -8.67 -6.49
N ARG A 97 3.55 -9.95 -6.50
CA ARG A 97 4.45 -10.48 -7.53
C ARG A 97 3.83 -10.32 -8.92
N LEU A 98 2.56 -10.57 -9.05
CA LEU A 98 1.86 -10.37 -10.33
C LEU A 98 1.84 -8.91 -10.75
N ILE A 99 1.67 -7.98 -9.78
CA ILE A 99 1.67 -6.55 -10.06
C ILE A 99 3.06 -6.04 -10.45
N TYR A 100 4.09 -6.44 -9.72
CA TYR A 100 5.41 -5.80 -9.83
C TYR A 100 6.44 -6.57 -10.63
N GLN A 101 6.29 -7.89 -10.78
CA GLN A 101 7.30 -8.73 -11.43
C GLN A 101 6.79 -9.42 -12.70
N GLY A 102 5.51 -9.32 -13.01
CA GLY A 102 4.91 -10.07 -14.10
C GLY A 102 5.01 -9.42 -15.46
N ASN A 103 5.49 -8.19 -15.57
CA ASN A 103 5.51 -7.41 -16.81
C ASN A 103 4.13 -7.28 -17.48
N PHE A 104 3.07 -7.33 -16.67
CA PHE A 104 1.71 -7.13 -17.14
C PHE A 104 1.31 -5.66 -17.01
N SER A 105 0.35 -5.22 -17.80
CA SER A 105 -0.35 -3.98 -17.46
C SER A 105 -1.02 -4.14 -16.10
N LEU A 106 -1.30 -3.04 -15.44
CA LEU A 106 -1.97 -3.09 -14.14
C LEU A 106 -3.33 -3.78 -14.24
N GLN A 107 -4.06 -3.52 -15.31
CA GLN A 107 -5.35 -4.15 -15.57
C GLN A 107 -5.21 -5.67 -15.73
N ASP A 108 -4.22 -6.13 -16.47
CA ASP A 108 -3.98 -7.56 -16.67
C ASP A 108 -3.50 -8.22 -15.38
N ALA A 109 -2.66 -7.54 -14.60
CA ALA A 109 -2.22 -8.05 -13.30
C ALA A 109 -3.41 -8.27 -12.36
N VAL A 110 -4.34 -7.33 -12.31
CA VAL A 110 -5.55 -7.46 -11.50
C VAL A 110 -6.36 -8.68 -11.93
N GLN A 111 -6.54 -8.89 -13.24
CA GLN A 111 -7.28 -10.05 -13.73
C GLN A 111 -6.58 -11.36 -13.35
N LYS A 112 -5.25 -11.40 -13.43
CA LYS A 112 -4.48 -12.58 -13.02
C LYS A 112 -4.61 -12.84 -11.51
N ILE A 113 -4.65 -11.81 -10.70
CA ILE A 113 -4.90 -11.97 -9.26
C ILE A 113 -6.26 -12.62 -9.03
N ILE A 114 -7.29 -12.12 -9.69
CA ILE A 114 -8.65 -12.67 -9.56
C ILE A 114 -8.68 -14.14 -9.99
N ASP A 115 -7.98 -14.49 -11.06
CA ASP A 115 -7.98 -15.84 -11.61
C ASP A 115 -7.13 -16.83 -10.83
N GLN A 116 -6.03 -16.40 -10.23
CA GLN A 116 -4.99 -17.28 -9.72
C GLN A 116 -4.78 -17.24 -8.21
N VAL A 117 -5.13 -16.14 -7.54
CA VAL A 117 -4.89 -15.99 -6.11
C VAL A 117 -6.19 -16.26 -5.35
N PRO A 118 -6.16 -17.15 -4.35
CA PRO A 118 -7.37 -17.40 -3.55
C PRO A 118 -7.89 -16.11 -2.92
N MET A 119 -9.20 -15.91 -2.99
CA MET A 119 -9.82 -14.69 -2.52
C MET A 119 -9.87 -14.65 -0.99
N SER A 120 -9.63 -13.47 -0.44
CA SER A 120 -9.75 -13.15 0.98
C SER A 120 -10.12 -11.68 1.08
N GLU A 121 -10.43 -11.21 2.29
CA GLU A 121 -10.63 -9.79 2.51
C GLU A 121 -9.44 -8.96 2.03
N GLU A 122 -8.22 -9.43 2.34
CA GLU A 122 -7.00 -8.74 1.95
C GLU A 122 -6.84 -8.66 0.44
N ILE A 123 -7.07 -9.77 -0.26
CA ILE A 123 -6.96 -9.78 -1.73
C ILE A 123 -8.04 -8.91 -2.36
N GLU A 124 -9.27 -8.93 -1.83
CA GLU A 124 -10.33 -8.03 -2.29
C GLU A 124 -9.92 -6.57 -2.12
N ASN A 125 -9.31 -6.23 -0.99
CA ASN A 125 -8.85 -4.86 -0.72
C ASN A 125 -7.77 -4.43 -1.70
N ILE A 126 -6.83 -5.31 -2.03
CA ILE A 126 -5.79 -5.02 -3.01
C ILE A 126 -6.40 -4.76 -4.38
N VAL A 127 -7.28 -5.64 -4.83
CA VAL A 127 -7.93 -5.53 -6.13
C VAL A 127 -8.73 -4.23 -6.22
N ALA A 128 -9.55 -3.95 -5.21
CA ALA A 128 -10.37 -2.74 -5.18
C ALA A 128 -9.49 -1.48 -5.18
N PHE A 129 -8.43 -1.46 -4.37
CA PHE A 129 -7.52 -0.32 -4.29
C PHE A 129 -6.89 -0.01 -5.64
N VAL A 130 -6.36 -1.04 -6.30
CA VAL A 130 -5.69 -0.88 -7.59
C VAL A 130 -6.67 -0.43 -8.67
N LYS A 131 -7.88 -0.99 -8.69
CA LYS A 131 -8.90 -0.58 -9.66
C LYS A 131 -9.34 0.87 -9.47
N GLU A 132 -9.42 1.32 -8.23
CA GLU A 132 -9.88 2.68 -7.92
C GLU A 132 -8.81 3.74 -8.11
N SER A 133 -7.55 3.36 -8.18
CA SER A 133 -6.45 4.31 -8.29
C SER A 133 -6.46 4.97 -9.66
N LYS A 134 -6.63 6.30 -9.66
CA LYS A 134 -6.67 7.10 -10.89
C LYS A 134 -5.28 7.57 -11.32
N ARG A 135 -4.38 7.74 -10.36
CA ARG A 135 -3.03 8.24 -10.64
C ARG A 135 -1.98 7.14 -10.75
N GLY A 136 -2.38 5.88 -10.57
CA GLY A 136 -1.47 4.76 -10.55
C GLY A 136 -0.87 4.54 -9.17
N ILE A 137 -0.17 3.42 -9.03
CA ILE A 137 0.47 3.05 -7.77
C ILE A 137 1.98 3.21 -7.86
N VAL A 138 2.62 3.34 -6.71
CA VAL A 138 4.09 3.37 -6.61
C VAL A 138 4.66 2.09 -7.21
N LYS A 139 5.72 2.23 -7.99
CA LYS A 139 6.42 1.07 -8.56
C LYS A 139 7.42 0.50 -7.53
#